data_2020cacf38b82c21deaaf1e51889eaa5
#
_entry.id   2020cacf38b82c21deaaf1e51889eaa5
#
_cell.length_a   1.000
_cell.length_b   1.000
_cell.length_c   1.000
_cell.angle_alpha   90.00
_cell.angle_beta   90.00
_cell.angle_gamma   90.00
#
_symmetry.space_group_name_H-M   'P 1'
#
loop_
_entity.id
_entity.type
_entity.pdbx_description
1 polymer ?
#
loop_
_entity_poly.entity_id
_entity_poly.type
_entity_poly.pdbx_seq_one_letter_code
_entity_poly.pdbx_strand_id
1 'polypeptide(L)'
;MPLALPCRWGIWKTEESPEELLAMLPHQEVYREGMRRFTAAHRRLEWLAVRVLLYTLSGEEKEIAYHPSGKPYLADDSASLSISHTKGYVAVVLGLPG
;
A
#
# COMPACT_ATOMS: atom_id res chain seq x y z
N MET A 1 -19.33 2.70 23.75
CA MET A 1 -18.86 2.42 23.23
C MET A 1 -18.27 2.45 22.37
N PRO A 2 -17.79 2.63 22.17
CA PRO A 2 -17.16 2.78 21.27
C PRO A 2 -16.82 2.05 20.51
N LEU A 3 -16.81 2.02 20.09
CA LEU A 3 -16.54 1.52 19.32
C LEU A 3 -15.62 1.79 18.56
N ALA A 4 -14.74 2.06 18.81
CA ALA A 4 -13.69 2.39 18.05
C ALA A 4 -13.22 1.22 17.34
N LEU A 5 -13.69 1.06 16.25
CA LEU A 5 -13.15 0.07 15.38
C LEU A 5 -11.78 0.54 15.00
N PRO A 6 -10.74 -0.26 15.15
CA PRO A 6 -9.42 0.09 14.68
C PRO A 6 -9.38 -0.02 13.16
N CYS A 7 -10.11 0.87 12.52
CA CYS A 7 -10.12 0.96 11.08
C CYS A 7 -9.35 2.20 10.68
N ARG A 8 -8.30 2.03 9.91
CA ARG A 8 -7.50 3.12 9.38
C ARG A 8 -7.60 3.10 7.87
N TRP A 9 -7.76 4.26 7.29
CA TRP A 9 -7.87 4.34 5.84
C TRP A 9 -7.27 5.64 5.34
N GLY A 10 -6.90 5.63 4.07
CA GLY A 10 -6.40 6.83 3.41
C GLY A 10 -6.63 6.75 1.92
N ILE A 11 -6.72 7.91 1.32
CA ILE A 11 -6.84 8.07 -0.12
C ILE A 11 -5.76 9.06 -0.53
N TRP A 12 -5.02 8.74 -1.56
CA TRP A 12 -3.91 9.57 -2.01
C TRP A 12 -4.00 9.79 -3.51
N LYS A 13 -3.93 11.05 -3.91
CA LYS A 13 -3.78 11.40 -5.32
C LYS A 13 -2.31 11.29 -5.66
N THR A 14 -1.97 10.42 -6.59
CA THR A 14 -0.57 10.13 -6.92
C THR A 14 -0.05 11.17 -7.92
N GLU A 15 0.58 12.20 -7.38
CA GLU A 15 1.20 13.27 -8.18
C GLU A 15 2.72 13.22 -8.12
N GLU A 16 3.28 12.39 -7.24
CA GLU A 16 4.72 12.27 -7.05
C GLU A 16 5.35 11.40 -8.11
N SER A 17 6.65 11.58 -8.31
CA SER A 17 7.43 10.66 -9.13
C SER A 17 7.77 9.39 -8.35
N PRO A 18 8.18 8.31 -9.01
CA PRO A 18 8.63 7.10 -8.29
C PRO A 18 9.75 7.39 -7.30
N GLU A 19 10.68 8.28 -7.65
CA GLU A 19 11.78 8.60 -6.74
C GLU A 19 11.30 9.35 -5.50
N GLU A 20 10.31 10.22 -5.65
CA GLU A 20 9.72 10.91 -4.50
C GLU A 20 9.01 9.93 -3.56
N LEU A 21 8.30 8.96 -4.12
CA LEU A 21 7.61 7.94 -3.33
C LEU A 21 8.62 7.02 -2.63
N LEU A 22 9.68 6.62 -3.32
CA LEU A 22 10.73 5.79 -2.73
C LEU A 22 11.39 6.51 -1.56
N ALA A 23 11.57 7.82 -1.66
CA ALA A 23 12.20 8.61 -0.58
C ALA A 23 11.39 8.60 0.71
N MET A 24 10.10 8.26 0.63
CA MET A 24 9.22 8.17 1.81
C MET A 24 9.28 6.81 2.50
N LEU A 25 10.04 5.85 1.95
CA LEU A 25 10.12 4.49 2.47
C LEU A 25 11.52 4.21 3.02
N PRO A 26 11.62 3.52 4.17
CA PRO A 26 12.91 3.24 4.80
C PRO A 26 13.82 2.32 3.99
N HIS A 27 13.30 1.25 3.41
CA HIS A 27 14.10 0.25 2.69
C HIS A 27 13.90 0.37 1.18
N GLN A 28 14.35 1.47 0.61
CA GLN A 28 14.12 1.83 -0.79
C GLN A 28 14.49 0.74 -1.80
N GLU A 29 15.58 0.03 -1.56
CA GLU A 29 16.04 -1.00 -2.50
C GLU A 29 15.05 -2.13 -2.70
N VAL A 30 14.37 -2.54 -1.65
CA VAL A 30 13.35 -3.59 -1.72
C VAL A 30 12.21 -3.16 -2.66
N TYR A 31 11.79 -1.91 -2.52
CA TYR A 31 10.68 -1.37 -3.33
C TYR A 31 11.13 -1.07 -4.75
N ARG A 32 12.34 -0.62 -4.94
CA ARG A 32 12.90 -0.38 -6.26
C ARG A 32 12.94 -1.68 -7.07
N GLU A 33 13.37 -2.75 -6.43
CA GLU A 33 13.40 -4.06 -7.05
C GLU A 33 11.99 -4.56 -7.39
N GLY A 34 11.04 -4.40 -6.46
CA GLY A 34 9.66 -4.83 -6.67
C GLY A 34 8.97 -4.10 -7.81
N MET A 35 9.24 -2.80 -7.99
CA MET A 35 8.57 -2.03 -9.03
C MET A 35 9.11 -2.31 -10.44
N ARG A 36 10.28 -2.92 -10.56
CA ARG A 36 10.91 -3.23 -11.86
C ARG A 36 10.09 -4.18 -12.72
N ARG A 37 9.26 -4.99 -12.10
CA ARG A 37 8.44 -5.94 -12.86
C ARG A 37 7.32 -5.27 -13.65
N PHE A 38 7.03 -3.99 -13.38
CA PHE A 38 6.01 -3.25 -14.11
C PHE A 38 6.68 -2.39 -15.18
N THR A 39 6.18 -2.48 -16.41
CA THR A 39 6.70 -1.68 -17.52
C THR A 39 5.98 -0.33 -17.62
N ALA A 40 4.70 -0.28 -17.27
CA ALA A 40 3.92 0.94 -17.37
C ALA A 40 4.20 1.86 -16.18
N ALA A 41 4.47 3.13 -16.45
CA ALA A 41 4.81 4.10 -15.41
C ALA A 41 3.70 4.25 -14.36
N HIS A 42 2.43 4.30 -14.79
CA HIS A 42 1.32 4.46 -13.87
C HIS A 42 1.17 3.26 -12.92
N ARG A 43 1.55 2.05 -13.38
CA ARG A 43 1.50 0.85 -12.54
C ARG A 43 2.58 0.91 -11.46
N ARG A 44 3.76 1.43 -11.80
CA ARG A 44 4.83 1.62 -10.82
C ARG A 44 4.43 2.62 -9.75
N LEU A 45 3.79 3.72 -10.15
CA LEU A 45 3.31 4.74 -9.22
C LEU A 45 2.23 4.18 -8.29
N GLU A 46 1.27 3.45 -8.82
CA GLU A 46 0.21 2.83 -8.02
C GLU A 46 0.80 1.86 -7.00
N TRP A 47 1.72 1.01 -7.44
CA TRP A 47 2.35 0.02 -6.59
C TRP A 47 3.11 0.66 -5.43
N LEU A 48 3.90 1.71 -5.73
CA LEU A 48 4.65 2.45 -4.71
C LEU A 48 3.71 3.24 -3.78
N ALA A 49 2.73 3.92 -4.33
CA ALA A 49 1.81 4.74 -3.56
C ALA A 49 1.03 3.90 -2.54
N VAL A 50 0.61 2.71 -2.90
CA VAL A 50 -0.05 1.78 -1.99
C VAL A 50 0.86 1.47 -0.80
N ARG A 51 2.13 1.21 -1.06
CA ARG A 51 3.10 0.85 0.00
C ARG A 51 3.42 2.04 0.89
N VAL A 52 3.57 3.22 0.32
CA VAL A 52 3.78 4.45 1.10
C VAL A 52 2.57 4.73 1.99
N LEU A 53 1.37 4.61 1.44
CA LEU A 53 0.15 4.85 2.19
C LEU A 53 -0.01 3.83 3.32
N LEU A 54 0.27 2.56 3.04
CA LEU A 54 0.24 1.51 4.04
C LEU A 54 1.24 1.78 5.17
N TYR A 55 2.44 2.18 4.83
CA TYR A 55 3.46 2.55 5.81
C TYR A 55 2.98 3.73 6.67
N THR A 56 2.39 4.74 6.06
CA THR A 56 1.86 5.90 6.76
C THR A 56 0.74 5.52 7.73
N LEU A 57 -0.16 4.65 7.31
CA LEU A 57 -1.30 4.25 8.13
C LEU A 57 -0.91 3.31 9.26
N SER A 58 0.02 2.40 9.02
CA SER A 58 0.39 1.39 10.01
C SER A 58 1.56 1.80 10.89
N GLY A 59 2.36 2.77 10.46
CA GLY A 59 3.55 3.21 11.19
C GLY A 59 4.77 2.31 10.99
N GLU A 60 4.65 1.26 10.19
CA GLU A 60 5.78 0.37 9.93
C GLU A 60 5.64 -0.25 8.53
N GLU A 61 6.74 -0.77 8.02
CA GLU A 61 6.73 -1.44 6.73
C GLU A 61 6.06 -2.79 6.85
N LYS A 62 5.06 -3.04 6.02
CA LYS A 62 4.31 -4.28 6.00
C LYS A 62 4.45 -4.93 4.64
N GLU A 63 4.65 -6.22 4.63
CA GLU A 63 4.69 -6.98 3.40
C GLU A 63 3.26 -7.29 2.95
N ILE A 64 2.97 -7.05 1.67
CA ILE A 64 1.70 -7.41 1.07
C ILE A 64 1.88 -8.70 0.29
N ALA A 65 1.09 -9.70 0.61
CA ALA A 65 1.05 -10.95 -0.14
C ALA A 65 -0.27 -11.02 -0.91
N TYR A 66 -0.40 -11.97 -1.79
CA TYR A 66 -1.57 -12.11 -2.65
C TYR A 66 -2.08 -13.54 -2.64
N HIS A 67 -3.40 -13.68 -2.50
CA HIS A 67 -4.07 -14.98 -2.65
C HIS A 67 -4.02 -15.40 -4.13
N PRO A 68 -4.24 -16.68 -4.44
CA PRO A 68 -4.32 -17.11 -5.85
C PRO A 68 -5.34 -16.35 -6.67
N SER A 69 -6.39 -15.82 -6.03
CA SER A 69 -7.39 -14.97 -6.69
C SER A 69 -6.88 -13.57 -7.04
N GLY A 70 -5.70 -13.20 -6.55
CA GLY A 70 -5.14 -11.86 -6.72
C GLY A 70 -5.50 -10.89 -5.59
N LYS A 71 -6.29 -11.34 -4.62
CA LYS A 71 -6.69 -10.48 -3.51
C LYS A 71 -5.49 -10.23 -2.57
N PRO A 72 -5.16 -8.96 -2.25
CA PRO A 72 -4.05 -8.67 -1.37
C PRO A 72 -4.38 -8.93 0.10
N TYR A 73 -3.36 -9.28 0.88
CA TYR A 73 -3.48 -9.40 2.33
C TYR A 73 -2.12 -9.11 2.97
N LEU A 74 -2.13 -8.76 4.26
CA LEU A 74 -0.87 -8.54 4.98
C LEU A 74 -0.27 -9.88 5.36
N ALA A 75 1.00 -10.05 5.03
CA ALA A 75 1.71 -11.32 5.29
C ALA A 75 1.76 -11.67 6.77
N ASP A 76 1.74 -10.66 7.66
CA ASP A 76 1.78 -10.87 9.10
C ASP A 76 0.39 -11.01 9.76
N ASP A 77 -0.68 -10.93 8.98
CA ASP A 77 -2.07 -11.04 9.44
C ASP A 77 -2.45 -10.05 10.56
N SER A 78 -1.74 -8.94 10.68
CA SER A 78 -1.98 -7.96 11.74
C SER A 78 -3.28 -7.18 11.56
N ALA A 79 -3.81 -7.14 10.34
CA ALA A 79 -5.05 -6.43 10.02
C ALA A 79 -5.60 -6.98 8.72
N SER A 80 -6.88 -6.74 8.47
CA SER A 80 -7.43 -6.97 7.15
C SER A 80 -7.02 -5.82 6.23
N LEU A 81 -6.87 -6.10 4.96
CA LEU A 81 -6.37 -5.13 3.98
C LEU A 81 -7.28 -5.05 2.77
N SER A 82 -7.65 -3.84 2.39
CA SER A 82 -8.32 -3.59 1.12
C SER A 82 -7.60 -2.49 0.38
N ILE A 83 -7.41 -2.68 -0.90
CA ILE A 83 -6.73 -1.73 -1.77
C ILE A 83 -7.63 -1.44 -2.96
N SER A 84 -7.76 -0.17 -3.31
CA SER A 84 -8.44 0.24 -4.52
C SER A 84 -7.61 1.30 -5.22
N HIS A 85 -7.66 1.35 -6.52
CA HIS A 85 -6.99 2.41 -7.27
C HIS A 85 -7.80 2.74 -8.52
N THR A 86 -7.81 4.01 -8.86
CA THR A 86 -8.50 4.49 -10.05
C THR A 86 -7.92 5.85 -10.46
N LYS A 87 -7.65 6.01 -11.72
CA LYS A 87 -7.27 7.29 -12.36
C LYS A 87 -6.39 8.21 -11.50
N GLY A 88 -5.27 7.69 -11.03
CA GLY A 88 -4.31 8.50 -10.27
C GLY A 88 -4.58 8.58 -8.77
N TYR A 89 -5.57 7.86 -8.28
CA TYR A 89 -5.84 7.77 -6.84
C TYR A 89 -5.59 6.34 -6.36
N VAL A 90 -5.05 6.21 -5.16
CA VAL A 90 -4.99 4.93 -4.46
C VAL A 90 -5.70 5.07 -3.11
N ALA A 91 -6.33 4.01 -2.68
CA ALA A 91 -6.98 3.96 -1.38
C ALA A 91 -6.56 2.68 -0.68
N VAL A 92 -6.27 2.79 0.61
CA VAL A 92 -5.90 1.63 1.45
C VAL A 92 -6.77 1.67 2.68
N VAL A 93 -7.35 0.53 3.03
CA VAL A 93 -8.14 0.37 4.25
C VAL A 93 -7.55 -0.76 5.06
N LEU A 94 -7.25 -0.50 6.32
CA LEU A 94 -6.82 -1.47 7.30
C LEU A 94 -7.92 -1.65 8.32
N GLY A 95 -8.42 -2.86 8.45
CA GLY A 95 -9.49 -3.17 9.40
C GLY A 95 -9.04 -4.16 10.46
N LEU A 96 -10.02 -4.73 11.15
CA LEU A 96 -9.75 -5.77 12.15
C LEU A 96 -9.15 -7.00 11.47
N PRO A 97 -8.27 -7.73 12.15
CA PRO A 97 -7.78 -9.00 11.66
C PRO A 97 -8.96 -9.94 11.46
N GLY A 98 -9.01 -10.57 10.31
CA GLY A 98 -10.20 -11.31 10.02
C GLY A 98 -10.06 -12.78 9.91
#